data_580b4039c9736bb0fa90218064763e50
#
_entry.id   580b4039c9736bb0fa90218064763e50
#
_cell.length_a   1.000
_cell.length_b   1.000
_cell.length_c   1.000
_cell.angle_alpha   90.00
_cell.angle_beta   90.00
_cell.angle_gamma   90.00
#
_symmetry.space_group_name_H-M   'P 1'
#
loop_
_entity.id
_entity.type
_entity.pdbx_description
1 polymer ?
#
loop_
_entity_poly.entity_id
_entity_poly.type
_entity_poly.pdbx_seq_one_letter_code
_entity_poly.pdbx_strand_id
1 'polypeptide(L)'
;MKVVLVGEESAGLQVLRAVAESKHELAAVLATPPGPQSAGFNLWTVAQKMGYETLPAGQVKKAEFADQLRAKNVDILLNVHSLHIVHRDVVNAPRLGSFNLHQGLLPRYAGLNTVSWAIFHA
;
A
#
# COMPACT_ATOMS: atom_id res chain seq x y z
N MET A 1 4.75 -9.89 -11.31
CA MET A 1 3.53 -9.08 -11.16
C MET A 1 3.91 -7.65 -10.79
N LYS A 2 3.07 -6.72 -11.18
CA LYS A 2 3.24 -5.33 -10.77
C LYS A 2 2.47 -5.07 -9.48
N VAL A 3 3.18 -4.60 -8.47
CA VAL A 3 2.65 -4.41 -7.13
C VAL A 3 2.70 -2.94 -6.76
N VAL A 4 1.64 -2.46 -6.11
CA VAL A 4 1.64 -1.16 -5.44
C VAL A 4 1.53 -1.42 -3.94
N LEU A 5 2.42 -0.82 -3.19
CA LEU A 5 2.44 -0.95 -1.74
C LEU A 5 1.91 0.34 -1.11
N VAL A 6 0.94 0.20 -0.23
CA VAL A 6 0.44 1.29 0.60
C VAL A 6 0.75 0.91 2.04
N GLY A 7 1.50 1.72 2.74
CA GLY A 7 1.86 1.29 4.09
C GLY A 7 2.49 2.35 4.95
N GLU A 8 2.76 1.95 6.17
CA GLU A 8 3.39 2.76 7.19
C GLU A 8 4.25 1.85 8.07
N GLU A 9 5.14 2.48 8.83
CA GLU A 9 5.88 1.84 9.92
C GLU A 9 6.77 0.68 9.47
N SER A 10 7.21 -0.10 10.44
CA SER A 10 8.17 -1.19 10.21
C SER A 10 7.59 -2.33 9.37
N ALA A 11 6.31 -2.58 9.50
CA ALA A 11 5.67 -3.62 8.69
C ALA A 11 5.70 -3.25 7.21
N GLY A 12 5.44 -1.98 6.90
CA GLY A 12 5.56 -1.49 5.53
C GLY A 12 6.98 -1.64 5.00
N LEU A 13 7.98 -1.33 5.82
CA LEU A 13 9.38 -1.49 5.43
C LEU A 13 9.76 -2.94 5.16
N GLN A 14 9.25 -3.85 5.98
CA GLN A 14 9.53 -5.28 5.77
C GLN A 14 8.93 -5.77 4.46
N VAL A 15 7.70 -5.35 4.16
CA VAL A 15 7.05 -5.73 2.91
C VAL A 15 7.76 -5.10 1.72
N LEU A 16 8.16 -3.84 1.85
CA LEU A 16 8.95 -3.17 0.81
C LEU A 16 10.19 -3.97 0.45
N ARG A 17 10.95 -4.38 1.46
CA ARG A 17 12.16 -5.16 1.24
C ARG A 17 11.87 -6.51 0.61
N ALA A 18 10.83 -7.18 1.09
CA ALA A 18 10.47 -8.49 0.56
C ALA A 18 10.08 -8.41 -0.92
N VAL A 19 9.30 -7.39 -1.30
CA VAL A 19 8.93 -7.21 -2.71
C VAL A 19 10.13 -6.81 -3.54
N ALA A 20 10.99 -5.94 -3.02
CA ALA A 20 12.19 -5.50 -3.73
C ALA A 20 13.16 -6.65 -4.01
N GLU A 21 13.23 -7.63 -3.11
CA GLU A 21 14.09 -8.80 -3.29
C GLU A 21 13.44 -9.89 -4.15
N SER A 22 12.15 -9.75 -4.44
CA SER A 22 11.43 -10.71 -5.24
C SER A 22 11.60 -10.40 -6.74
N LYS A 23 11.05 -11.26 -7.57
CA LYS A 23 11.01 -11.04 -9.02
C LYS A 23 9.87 -10.12 -9.44
N HIS A 24 9.05 -9.67 -8.51
CA HIS A 24 7.92 -8.81 -8.82
C HIS A 24 8.35 -7.36 -8.92
N GLU A 25 7.67 -6.61 -9.77
CA GLU A 25 7.95 -5.19 -9.95
C GLU A 25 7.12 -4.37 -8.98
N LEU A 26 7.77 -3.47 -8.25
CA LEU A 26 7.08 -2.54 -7.37
C LEU A 26 6.85 -1.25 -8.16
N ALA A 27 5.61 -1.00 -8.55
CA ALA A 27 5.26 0.12 -9.42
C ALA A 27 5.23 1.45 -8.68
N ALA A 28 4.83 1.45 -7.42
CA ALA A 28 4.80 2.66 -6.60
C ALA A 28 4.66 2.28 -5.13
N VAL A 29 5.08 3.20 -4.27
CA VAL A 29 4.91 3.08 -2.82
C VAL A 29 4.13 4.30 -2.34
N LEU A 30 3.04 4.07 -1.67
CA LEU A 30 2.22 5.12 -1.08
C LEU A 30 2.43 5.11 0.43
N ALA A 31 2.82 6.24 0.96
CA ALA A 31 3.12 6.40 2.37
C ALA A 31 2.87 7.84 2.79
N THR A 32 2.98 8.11 4.07
CA THR A 32 2.90 9.47 4.55
C THR A 32 4.22 10.19 4.25
N PRO A 33 4.18 11.33 3.55
CA PRO A 33 5.39 12.10 3.30
C PRO A 33 6.02 12.55 4.62
N PRO A 34 7.35 12.61 4.71
CA PRO A 34 8.01 13.04 5.93
C PRO A 34 7.70 14.50 6.25
N GLY A 35 7.38 14.77 7.52
CA GLY A 35 7.22 16.12 8.01
C GLY A 35 8.53 16.66 8.57
N PRO A 36 8.54 17.96 9.01
CA PRO A 36 9.74 18.57 9.53
C PRO A 36 10.34 17.88 10.75
N GLN A 37 9.53 17.11 11.46
CA GLN A 37 9.96 16.41 12.68
C GLN A 37 10.20 14.92 12.46
N SER A 38 10.11 14.45 11.24
CA SER A 38 10.33 13.04 10.96
C SER A 38 11.80 12.71 11.03
N ALA A 39 12.16 11.76 11.87
CA ALA A 39 13.50 11.21 11.87
C ALA A 39 13.62 10.28 10.67
N GLY A 40 14.45 10.58 9.76
CA GLY A 40 14.73 10.02 8.47
C GLY A 40 14.41 8.56 8.09
N PHE A 41 13.82 7.76 8.94
CA PHE A 41 13.49 6.36 8.65
C PHE A 41 11.99 6.14 8.57
N ASN A 42 11.38 6.56 7.47
CA ASN A 42 10.01 6.15 7.21
C ASN A 42 9.94 5.45 5.85
N LEU A 43 8.80 4.84 5.59
CA LEU A 43 8.62 4.11 4.34
C LEU A 43 8.84 5.00 3.12
N TRP A 44 8.39 6.24 3.18
CA TRP A 44 8.55 7.19 2.09
C TRP A 44 10.03 7.40 1.73
N THR A 45 10.84 7.77 2.70
CA THR A 45 12.24 8.07 2.45
C THR A 45 13.03 6.86 2.02
N VAL A 46 12.75 5.70 2.59
CA VAL A 46 13.44 4.47 2.23
C VAL A 46 13.10 4.09 0.79
N ALA A 47 11.80 4.13 0.44
CA ALA A 47 11.39 3.82 -0.93
C ALA A 47 12.02 4.77 -1.95
N GLN A 48 12.07 6.06 -1.63
CA GLN A 48 12.71 7.04 -2.49
C GLN A 48 14.19 6.74 -2.70
N LYS A 49 14.89 6.40 -1.63
CA LYS A 49 16.31 6.05 -1.73
C LYS A 49 16.54 4.80 -2.56
N MET A 50 15.59 3.90 -2.56
CA MET A 50 15.67 2.69 -3.39
C MET A 50 15.29 2.93 -4.84
N GLY A 51 14.87 4.14 -5.18
CA GLY A 51 14.55 4.51 -6.55
C GLY A 51 13.09 4.27 -6.96
N TYR A 52 12.20 3.99 -6.02
CA TYR A 52 10.79 3.77 -6.33
C TYR A 52 10.01 5.07 -6.37
N GLU A 53 8.97 5.11 -7.19
CA GLU A 53 8.02 6.21 -7.20
C GLU A 53 7.26 6.22 -5.87
N THR A 54 7.21 7.39 -5.22
CA THR A 54 6.50 7.56 -3.96
C THR A 54 5.36 8.55 -4.14
N LEU A 55 4.21 8.20 -3.56
CA LEU A 55 2.99 9.01 -3.63
C LEU A 55 2.39 9.13 -2.24
N PRO A 56 1.66 10.22 -1.96
CA PRO A 56 0.99 10.34 -0.66
C PRO A 56 -0.05 9.24 -0.46
N ALA A 57 -0.04 8.63 0.72
CA ALA A 57 -0.93 7.53 1.03
C ALA A 57 -2.41 7.92 0.95
N GLY A 58 -2.73 9.18 1.21
CA GLY A 58 -4.12 9.65 1.14
C GLY A 58 -4.76 9.52 -0.23
N GLN A 59 -3.99 9.31 -1.28
CA GLN A 59 -4.55 9.13 -2.62
C GLN A 59 -5.44 7.90 -2.73
N VAL A 60 -5.25 6.90 -1.88
CA VAL A 60 -6.09 5.70 -1.91
C VAL A 60 -7.54 5.98 -1.55
N LYS A 61 -7.81 7.13 -0.95
CA LYS A 61 -9.19 7.53 -0.61
C LYS A 61 -9.94 8.12 -1.79
N LYS A 62 -9.25 8.38 -2.89
CA LYS A 62 -9.83 9.05 -4.04
C LYS A 62 -10.14 8.06 -5.15
N ALA A 63 -11.34 8.13 -5.69
CA ALA A 63 -11.74 7.25 -6.78
C ALA A 63 -10.81 7.37 -8.00
N GLU A 64 -10.30 8.58 -8.24
CA GLU A 64 -9.44 8.85 -9.40
C GLU A 64 -8.15 8.06 -9.38
N PHE A 65 -7.69 7.67 -8.20
CA PHE A 65 -6.47 6.88 -8.11
C PHE A 65 -6.61 5.53 -8.81
N ALA A 66 -7.84 5.03 -8.91
CA ALA A 66 -8.10 3.78 -9.64
C ALA A 66 -7.63 3.87 -11.09
N ASP A 67 -7.78 5.03 -11.71
CA ASP A 67 -7.34 5.23 -13.09
C ASP A 67 -5.82 5.12 -13.22
N GLN A 68 -5.10 5.62 -12.23
CA GLN A 68 -3.64 5.49 -12.23
C GLN A 68 -3.21 4.04 -12.09
N LEU A 69 -3.90 3.26 -11.26
CA LEU A 69 -3.59 1.85 -11.11
C LEU A 69 -3.81 1.09 -12.41
N ARG A 70 -4.90 1.39 -13.11
CA ARG A 70 -5.20 0.77 -14.40
C ARG A 70 -4.18 1.19 -15.46
N ALA A 71 -3.83 2.46 -15.49
CA ALA A 71 -2.85 2.96 -16.46
C ALA A 71 -1.48 2.33 -16.26
N LYS A 72 -1.11 2.00 -15.04
CA LYS A 72 0.15 1.34 -14.73
C LYS A 72 0.09 -0.19 -14.87
N ASN A 73 -1.08 -0.73 -15.17
CA ASN A 73 -1.31 -2.18 -15.26
C ASN A 73 -0.95 -2.90 -13.95
N VAL A 74 -1.38 -2.32 -12.85
CA VAL A 74 -1.10 -2.90 -11.52
C VAL A 74 -1.87 -4.20 -11.34
N ASP A 75 -1.17 -5.23 -10.90
CA ASP A 75 -1.77 -6.54 -10.65
C ASP A 75 -2.30 -6.66 -9.23
N ILE A 76 -1.56 -6.15 -8.27
CA ILE A 76 -1.88 -6.30 -6.85
C ILE A 76 -1.63 -4.99 -6.10
N LEU A 77 -2.56 -4.65 -5.23
CA LEU A 77 -2.38 -3.60 -4.24
C LEU A 77 -2.21 -4.26 -2.86
N LEU A 78 -1.13 -3.93 -2.18
CA LEU A 78 -0.89 -4.39 -0.81
C LEU A 78 -1.05 -3.22 0.15
N ASN A 79 -2.00 -3.32 1.06
CA ASN A 79 -2.21 -2.32 2.10
C ASN A 79 -1.68 -2.86 3.42
N VAL A 80 -0.60 -2.26 3.91
CA VAL A 80 0.12 -2.74 5.08
C VAL A 80 0.14 -1.65 6.15
N HIS A 81 -0.74 -1.76 7.12
CA HIS A 81 -0.83 -0.81 8.23
C HIS A 81 -1.03 0.64 7.81
N SER A 82 -1.69 0.87 6.70
CA SER A 82 -2.01 2.23 6.27
C SER A 82 -3.09 2.82 7.17
N LEU A 83 -2.99 4.13 7.40
CA LEU A 83 -3.96 4.87 8.21
C LEU A 83 -5.21 5.24 7.42
N HIS A 84 -5.23 4.98 6.15
CA HIS A 84 -6.31 5.42 5.26
C HIS A 84 -7.20 4.27 4.83
N ILE A 85 -8.50 4.55 4.72
CA ILE A 85 -9.44 3.61 4.14
C ILE A 85 -9.36 3.73 2.63
N VAL A 86 -9.16 2.60 1.97
CA VAL A 86 -9.02 2.58 0.51
C VAL A 86 -10.40 2.68 -0.14
N HIS A 87 -10.54 3.59 -1.08
CA HIS A 87 -11.79 3.75 -1.82
C HIS A 87 -12.13 2.46 -2.58
N ARG A 88 -13.42 2.15 -2.65
CA ARG A 88 -13.88 0.92 -3.30
C ARG A 88 -13.36 0.77 -4.73
N ASP A 89 -13.36 1.86 -5.50
CA ASP A 89 -12.90 1.81 -6.88
C ASP A 89 -11.41 1.49 -6.95
N VAL A 90 -10.64 1.96 -5.97
CA VAL A 90 -9.23 1.66 -5.87
C VAL A 90 -9.00 0.18 -5.52
N VAL A 91 -9.80 -0.36 -4.62
CA VAL A 91 -9.74 -1.78 -4.27
C VAL A 91 -9.94 -2.66 -5.49
N ASN A 92 -10.85 -2.28 -6.36
CA ASN A 92 -11.25 -3.10 -7.51
C ASN A 92 -10.41 -2.84 -8.75
N ALA A 93 -9.50 -1.89 -8.71
CA ALA A 93 -8.71 -1.53 -9.88
C ALA A 93 -7.58 -2.52 -10.21
N PRO A 94 -6.86 -3.09 -9.23
CA PRO A 94 -5.80 -4.04 -9.57
C PRO A 94 -6.36 -5.28 -10.25
N ARG A 95 -5.62 -5.78 -11.23
CA ARG A 95 -6.09 -6.87 -12.08
C ARG A 95 -6.37 -8.14 -11.29
N LEU A 96 -5.53 -8.48 -10.33
CA LEU A 96 -5.68 -9.70 -9.53
C LEU A 96 -6.34 -9.47 -8.18
N GLY A 97 -6.25 -8.27 -7.65
CA GLY A 97 -6.91 -7.97 -6.39
C GLY A 97 -6.11 -7.08 -5.47
N SER A 98 -6.73 -6.78 -4.33
CA SER A 98 -6.14 -5.98 -3.28
C SER A 98 -6.12 -6.77 -1.99
N PHE A 99 -5.04 -6.62 -1.22
CA PHE A 99 -4.83 -7.38 0.01
C PHE A 99 -4.51 -6.43 1.14
N ASN A 100 -4.98 -6.76 2.34
CA ASN A 100 -4.72 -5.98 3.52
C ASN A 100 -4.06 -6.84 4.58
N LEU A 101 -2.94 -6.38 5.10
CA LEU A 101 -2.29 -7.04 6.23
C LEU A 101 -2.93 -6.52 7.52
N HIS A 102 -3.61 -7.39 8.21
CA HIS A 102 -4.31 -7.08 9.44
C HIS A 102 -3.48 -7.48 10.65
N GLN A 103 -3.46 -6.63 11.65
CA GLN A 103 -2.63 -6.78 12.82
C GLN A 103 -3.20 -7.66 13.92
N GLY A 104 -4.23 -8.42 13.67
CA GLY A 104 -4.85 -9.27 14.69
C GLY A 104 -5.67 -10.35 14.05
N LEU A 105 -6.27 -11.18 14.90
CA LEU A 105 -7.13 -12.25 14.42
C LEU A 105 -8.48 -11.70 14.00
N LEU A 106 -8.89 -12.03 12.79
CA LEU A 106 -10.19 -11.66 12.27
C LEU A 106 -11.22 -12.71 12.69
N PRO A 107 -12.46 -12.30 12.91
CA PRO A 107 -13.03 -10.96 12.90
C PRO A 107 -12.88 -10.21 14.23
N ARG A 108 -12.25 -10.83 15.20
CA ARG A 108 -12.16 -10.33 16.56
C ARG A 108 -11.51 -8.95 16.65
N TYR A 109 -10.50 -8.71 15.81
CA TYR A 109 -9.78 -7.45 15.79
C TYR A 109 -10.08 -6.64 14.54
N ALA A 110 -11.19 -6.93 13.89
CA ALA A 110 -11.66 -6.11 12.80
C ALA A 110 -12.07 -4.76 13.39
N GLY A 111 -11.42 -3.71 12.98
CA GLY A 111 -11.65 -2.41 13.56
C GLY A 111 -11.33 -1.31 12.58
N LEU A 112 -11.23 -0.10 13.12
CA LEU A 112 -11.05 1.09 12.29
C LEU A 112 -9.82 1.05 11.42
N ASN A 113 -8.78 0.40 11.90
CA ASN A 113 -7.50 0.41 11.19
C ASN A 113 -7.43 -0.62 10.11
N THR A 114 -8.48 -1.39 9.93
CA THR A 114 -8.35 -2.52 9.09
C THR A 114 -9.44 -2.54 8.08
N VAL A 115 -9.01 -2.58 6.88
CA VAL A 115 -9.91 -2.85 5.79
C VAL A 115 -9.55 -4.25 5.31
N SER A 116 -9.77 -5.19 6.17
CA SER A 116 -9.42 -6.58 5.90
C SER A 116 -10.25 -7.19 4.78
N TRP A 117 -11.28 -6.50 4.38
CA TRP A 117 -12.10 -6.87 3.24
C TRP A 117 -11.29 -7.20 2.00
N ALA A 118 -10.17 -6.54 1.83
CA ALA A 118 -9.36 -6.73 0.63
C ALA A 118 -8.93 -8.18 0.46
N ILE A 119 -8.73 -8.87 1.56
CA ILE A 119 -8.30 -10.26 1.53
C ILE A 119 -9.35 -11.16 0.91
N PHE A 120 -10.60 -10.82 1.07
CA PHE A 120 -11.71 -11.64 0.61
C PHE A 120 -12.05 -11.45 -0.86
N HIS A 121 -11.42 -10.49 -1.49
CA HIS A 121 -11.66 -10.20 -2.91
C HIS A 121 -10.51 -10.64 -3.79
N ALA A 122 -9.57 -11.27 -3.19
CA ALA A 122 -8.39 -11.75 -3.91
C ALA A 122 -8.68 -12.97 -4.79
#